data_9eea4265cbe67e88a0cf7b650b64f269
#
_entry.id   9eea4265cbe67e88a0cf7b650b64f269
#
_cell.length_a   1.000
_cell.length_b   1.000
_cell.length_c   1.000
_cell.angle_alpha   90.00
_cell.angle_beta   90.00
_cell.angle_gamma   90.00
#
_symmetry.space_group_name_H-M   'P 1'
#
loop_
_entity.id
_entity.type
_entity.pdbx_description
1 polymer ?
#
loop_
_entity_poly.entity_id
_entity_poly.type
_entity_poly.pdbx_seq_one_letter_code
_entity_poly.pdbx_strand_id
1 'polypeptide(L)'
;MLDYRVAFPDLRTTLEDVFTSGDKVAVRGTDRGTHRGDFMGRPATGRQVTTPWLGIFRIQPGRAVEGWLEMDTRRLLDQIS
;
A
#
# COMPACT_ATOMS: atom_id res chain seq x y z
N MET A 1 12.52 4.79 6.37
CA MET A 1 11.26 4.60 5.62
C MET A 1 11.42 3.41 4.69
N LEU A 2 10.43 2.52 4.66
CA LEU A 2 10.44 1.40 3.72
C LEU A 2 10.14 1.91 2.31
N ASP A 3 10.98 1.54 1.36
CA ASP A 3 10.72 1.88 -0.04
C ASP A 3 10.15 0.65 -0.74
N TYR A 4 8.83 0.63 -0.87
CA TYR A 4 8.12 -0.46 -1.52
C TYR A 4 8.48 -0.60 -3.00
N ARG A 5 8.89 0.48 -3.65
CA ARG A 5 9.23 0.43 -5.08
C ARG A 5 10.55 -0.27 -5.34
N VAL A 6 11.48 -0.25 -4.39
CA VAL A 6 12.74 -1.00 -4.49
C VAL A 6 12.46 -2.48 -4.36
N ALA A 7 11.64 -2.87 -3.37
CA ALA A 7 11.29 -4.27 -3.14
C ALA A 7 10.30 -4.80 -4.19
N PHE A 8 9.38 -3.95 -4.66
CA PHE A 8 8.32 -4.31 -5.60
C PHE A 8 8.32 -3.32 -6.77
N PRO A 9 9.25 -3.44 -7.71
CA PRO A 9 9.39 -2.46 -8.80
C PRO A 9 8.20 -2.43 -9.77
N ASP A 10 7.41 -3.49 -9.81
CA ASP A 10 6.18 -3.59 -10.61
C ASP A 10 4.92 -3.30 -9.80
N LEU A 11 5.05 -2.61 -8.66
CA LEU A 11 3.92 -2.33 -7.77
C LEU A 11 2.78 -1.63 -8.50
N ARG A 12 1.59 -2.19 -8.34
CA ARG A 12 0.34 -1.63 -8.88
C ARG A 12 -0.67 -1.49 -7.78
N THR A 13 -1.40 -0.40 -7.79
CA THR A 13 -2.46 -0.13 -6.84
C THR A 13 -3.80 -0.09 -7.56
N THR A 14 -4.76 -0.85 -7.06
CA THR A 14 -6.16 -0.80 -7.50
C THR A 14 -6.98 -0.18 -6.40
N LEU A 15 -7.73 0.88 -6.71
CA LEU A 15 -8.67 1.48 -5.77
C LEU A 15 -9.99 0.73 -5.88
N GLU A 16 -10.40 0.09 -4.78
CA GLU A 16 -11.61 -0.73 -4.75
C GLU A 16 -12.84 0.11 -4.38
N ASP A 17 -12.70 0.97 -3.38
CA ASP A 17 -13.76 1.85 -2.90
C ASP A 17 -13.20 3.22 -2.57
N VAL A 18 -13.97 4.26 -2.88
CA VAL A 18 -13.65 5.64 -2.50
C VAL A 18 -14.92 6.28 -1.98
N PHE A 19 -14.86 6.77 -0.75
CA PHE A 19 -15.97 7.47 -0.10
C PHE A 19 -15.54 8.84 0.37
N THR A 20 -16.40 9.83 0.21
CA THR A 20 -16.12 11.19 0.66
C THR A 20 -17.16 11.63 1.66
N SER A 21 -16.72 12.40 2.65
CA SER A 21 -17.60 13.05 3.61
C SER A 21 -16.93 14.36 4.06
N GLY A 22 -17.52 15.49 3.68
CA GLY A 22 -16.91 16.80 3.93
C GLY A 22 -15.55 16.90 3.27
N ASP A 23 -14.51 17.15 4.06
CA ASP A 23 -13.14 17.26 3.59
C ASP A 23 -12.34 15.94 3.72
N LYS A 24 -13.01 14.83 4.07
CA LYS A 24 -12.35 13.55 4.26
C LYS A 24 -12.68 12.58 3.12
N VAL A 25 -11.67 11.82 2.74
CA VAL A 25 -11.78 10.77 1.73
C VAL A 25 -11.31 9.47 2.36
N ALA A 26 -12.17 8.45 2.32
CA ALA A 26 -11.81 7.10 2.73
C ALA A 26 -11.58 6.24 1.48
N VAL A 27 -10.49 5.52 1.44
CA VAL A 27 -10.09 4.72 0.28
C VAL A 27 -9.76 3.31 0.74
N ARG A 28 -10.32 2.32 0.05
CA ARG A 28 -9.89 0.94 0.19
C ARG A 28 -9.19 0.54 -1.11
N GLY A 29 -7.97 0.04 -0.99
CA GLY A 29 -7.18 -0.33 -2.14
C GLY A 29 -6.51 -1.69 -1.98
N THR A 30 -5.96 -2.18 -3.08
CA THR A 30 -5.19 -3.41 -3.11
C THR A 30 -3.92 -3.16 -3.90
N ASP A 31 -2.79 -3.46 -3.29
CA ASP A 31 -1.49 -3.38 -3.94
C ASP A 31 -1.06 -4.75 -4.39
N ARG A 32 -0.52 -4.83 -5.61
CA ARG A 32 0.04 -6.06 -6.18
C ARG A 32 1.42 -5.78 -6.72
N GLY A 33 2.33 -6.73 -6.50
CA GLY A 33 3.68 -6.62 -6.99
C GLY A 33 4.42 -7.93 -6.89
N THR A 34 5.66 -7.93 -7.41
CA THR A 34 6.56 -9.07 -7.33
C THR A 34 7.75 -8.71 -6.45
N HIS A 35 8.07 -9.57 -5.49
CA HIS A 35 9.17 -9.36 -4.56
C HIS A 35 10.52 -9.57 -5.27
N ARG A 36 11.10 -8.50 -5.80
CA ARG A 36 12.34 -8.52 -6.58
C ARG A 36 13.49 -7.80 -5.90
N GLY A 37 13.29 -7.21 -4.74
CA GLY A 37 14.33 -6.57 -3.95
C GLY A 37 14.14 -6.85 -2.47
N ASP A 38 15.15 -6.55 -1.66
CA ASP A 38 15.08 -6.81 -0.22
C ASP A 38 13.95 -6.02 0.42
N PHE A 39 13.21 -6.67 1.31
CA PHE A 39 12.14 -6.04 2.07
C PHE A 39 12.18 -6.52 3.52
N MET A 40 12.40 -5.57 4.43
CA MET A 40 12.46 -5.83 5.88
C MET A 40 13.42 -6.99 6.24
N GLY A 41 14.59 -7.00 5.60
CA GLY A 41 15.60 -8.03 5.82
C GLY A 41 15.37 -9.33 5.07
N ARG A 42 14.34 -9.42 4.24
CA ARG A 42 14.07 -10.61 3.42
C ARG A 42 14.58 -10.39 2.01
N PRO A 43 15.49 -11.24 1.52
CA PRO A 43 15.98 -11.13 0.15
C PRO A 43 14.88 -11.46 -0.86
N ALA A 44 15.05 -10.99 -2.09
CA ALA A 44 14.09 -11.17 -3.16
C ALA A 44 13.72 -12.64 -3.34
N THR A 45 12.41 -12.92 -3.35
CA THR A 45 11.88 -14.29 -3.51
C THR A 45 11.29 -14.55 -4.89
N GLY A 46 11.03 -13.49 -5.67
CA GLY A 46 10.32 -13.61 -6.94
C GLY A 46 8.83 -13.91 -6.80
N ARG A 47 8.30 -13.94 -5.57
CA ARG A 47 6.89 -14.25 -5.33
C ARG A 47 6.02 -13.03 -5.58
N GLN A 48 4.84 -13.27 -6.11
CA GLN A 48 3.82 -12.24 -6.25
C GLN A 48 3.10 -12.04 -4.92
N VAL A 49 2.82 -10.77 -4.59
CA VAL A 49 2.12 -10.41 -3.37
C VAL A 49 0.87 -9.61 -3.69
N THR A 50 -0.13 -9.73 -2.83
CA THR A 50 -1.37 -8.96 -2.89
C THR A 50 -1.67 -8.49 -1.49
N THR A 51 -1.74 -7.17 -1.31
CA THR A 51 -1.92 -6.57 0.02
C THR A 51 -3.06 -5.58 0.00
N PRO A 52 -4.16 -5.84 0.73
CA PRO A 52 -5.21 -4.87 0.91
C PRO A 52 -4.78 -3.79 1.91
N TRP A 53 -5.30 -2.59 1.71
CA TRP A 53 -5.06 -1.48 2.63
C TRP A 53 -6.26 -0.56 2.70
N LEU A 54 -6.34 0.21 3.80
CA LEU A 54 -7.33 1.23 4.03
C LEU A 54 -6.63 2.54 4.33
N GLY A 55 -7.11 3.62 3.73
CA GLY A 55 -6.60 4.95 4.00
C GLY A 55 -7.74 5.93 4.22
N ILE A 56 -7.53 6.89 5.13
CA ILE A 56 -8.42 8.03 5.31
C ILE A 56 -7.55 9.27 5.18
N PHE A 57 -7.99 10.20 4.35
CA PHE A 57 -7.23 11.40 4.08
C PHE A 57 -8.13 12.63 4.29
N ARG A 58 -7.59 13.65 4.92
CA ARG A 58 -8.23 14.95 4.96
C ARG A 58 -7.67 15.79 3.83
N ILE A 59 -8.56 16.35 3.02
CA ILE A 59 -8.20 17.06 1.80
C ILE A 59 -8.55 18.53 1.97
N GLN A 60 -7.62 19.42 1.64
CA GLN A 60 -7.88 20.84 1.40
C GLN A 60 -7.73 21.10 -0.10
N PRO A 61 -8.23 22.24 -0.63
CA PRO A 61 -8.12 22.50 -2.06
C PRO A 61 -6.71 22.29 -2.58
N GLY A 62 -6.58 21.34 -3.52
CA GLY A 62 -5.33 21.03 -4.18
C GLY A 62 -4.38 20.12 -3.45
N ARG A 63 -4.68 19.65 -2.21
CA ARG A 63 -3.75 18.75 -1.51
C ARG A 63 -4.36 17.97 -0.37
N ALA A 64 -3.74 16.84 -0.03
CA ALA A 64 -3.99 16.10 1.19
C ALA A 64 -3.16 16.72 2.33
N VAL A 65 -3.80 17.02 3.46
CA VAL A 65 -3.13 17.64 4.62
C VAL A 65 -2.94 16.69 5.79
N GLU A 66 -3.73 15.62 5.87
CA GLU A 66 -3.57 14.55 6.85
C GLU A 66 -3.90 13.22 6.20
N GLY A 67 -3.29 12.15 6.70
CA GLY A 67 -3.59 10.81 6.24
C GLY A 67 -3.39 9.79 7.34
N TRP A 68 -4.25 8.78 7.33
CA TRP A 68 -4.15 7.60 8.18
C TRP A 68 -4.20 6.39 7.26
N LEU A 69 -3.22 5.51 7.38
CA LEU A 69 -3.10 4.34 6.50
C LEU A 69 -2.95 3.09 7.35
N GLU A 70 -3.75 2.09 7.04
CA GLU A 70 -3.66 0.76 7.62
C GLU A 70 -3.35 -0.25 6.52
N MET A 71 -2.27 -1.01 6.72
CA MET A 71 -1.85 -2.06 5.81
C MET A 71 -1.47 -3.30 6.61
N ASP A 72 -1.89 -4.47 6.15
CA ASP A 72 -1.54 -5.73 6.80
C ASP A 72 -0.12 -6.15 6.40
N THR A 73 0.87 -5.59 7.08
CA THR A 73 2.28 -5.86 6.83
C THR A 73 2.64 -7.32 7.14
N ARG A 74 2.03 -7.91 8.15
CA ARG A 74 2.28 -9.31 8.50
C ARG A 74 1.85 -10.24 7.36
N ARG A 75 0.69 -9.98 6.78
CA ARG A 75 0.20 -10.75 5.63
C ARG A 75 1.15 -10.62 4.44
N LEU A 76 1.67 -9.40 4.22
CA LEU A 76 2.67 -9.17 3.18
C LEU A 76 3.93 -10.00 3.44
N LEU A 77 4.45 -9.97 4.66
CA LEU A 77 5.65 -10.74 5.02
C LEU A 77 5.43 -12.25 4.89
N ASP A 78 4.25 -12.74 5.25
CA ASP A 78 3.93 -14.17 5.11
C ASP A 78 3.96 -14.63 3.65
N GLN A 79 3.57 -13.76 2.71
CA GLN A 79 3.57 -14.08 1.29
C GLN A 79 4.98 -14.19 0.69
N ILE A 80 5.96 -13.53 1.29
CA ILE A 80 7.35 -13.53 0.80
C ILE A 80 8.31 -14.32 1.69
N SER A 81 7.78 -15.07 2.62
CA SER A 81 8.58 -15.91 3.53
C SER A 81 8.81 -17.29 2.98
#